data_bece6a10f2217e042edd2078f3ff1bea
#
_entry.id   bece6a10f2217e042edd2078f3ff1bea
#
_cell.length_a   1.000
_cell.length_b   1.000
_cell.length_c   1.000
_cell.angle_alpha   90.00
_cell.angle_beta   90.00
_cell.angle_gamma   90.00
#
_symmetry.space_group_name_H-M   'P 1'
#
loop_
_entity.id
_entity.type
_entity.pdbx_description
1 polymer ?
#
loop_
_entity_poly.entity_id
_entity_poly.type
_entity_poly.pdbx_seq_one_letter_code
_entity_poly.pdbx_strand_id
1 'polypeptide(L)'
;MTLIPRDLIPPGVKAAYGLALDESDAEIVHMSSLINRTYLVQGDLGQGRQAMVLQRLHPVFGANVHLDIEAVTLHLERKELETPRLLRNKSGELWTCFDSGADPAGHERALAASAAPPEVWRASSYVDGLTIHRSEDPSQLASAAELLGRFHGALFDLEHEFVHVRPLHDTARHLEKLRLALGSEQGRADREAQELGSAILEQARGLRLDYSEFPRRVLHGDPKLSNLLFFRAQPARARCMIDLDTLGRGFLAYELGDALRSWGNRTGEDSVTANFDVEVLAAVLSGYARACPPALPAAEICSAVAGLETVSLELASRFAADAIIDSYFGWDATRFPSRRAHNLVRARGQFSLAQSVHRQAAALGQIAQQAVASRPAR
;
A
#
# COMPACT_ATOMS: atom_id res chain seq x y z
N MET A 1 -4.98 10.66 -16.69
CA MET A 1 -6.09 11.28 -15.92
C MET A 1 -7.21 11.57 -16.91
N THR A 2 -8.42 11.08 -16.65
CA THR A 2 -9.57 11.23 -17.56
C THR A 2 -10.62 12.09 -16.84
N LEU A 3 -11.10 13.15 -17.50
CA LEU A 3 -12.24 13.93 -17.03
C LEU A 3 -13.47 13.01 -16.97
N ILE A 4 -14.23 13.12 -15.91
CA ILE A 4 -15.43 12.32 -15.70
C ILE A 4 -16.67 13.21 -15.50
N PRO A 5 -17.87 12.69 -15.82
CA PRO A 5 -19.11 13.36 -15.54
C PRO A 5 -19.29 13.67 -14.05
N ARG A 6 -19.86 14.84 -13.74
CA ARG A 6 -20.05 15.32 -12.35
C ARG A 6 -21.12 14.55 -11.59
N ASP A 7 -22.00 13.85 -12.29
CA ASP A 7 -23.05 12.99 -11.74
C ASP A 7 -22.54 11.67 -11.15
N LEU A 8 -21.28 11.31 -11.40
CA LEU A 8 -20.64 10.14 -10.76
C LEU A 8 -20.37 10.32 -9.26
N ILE A 9 -20.40 11.56 -8.75
CA ILE A 9 -20.33 11.83 -7.32
C ILE A 9 -21.77 12.01 -6.80
N PRO A 10 -22.21 11.17 -5.84
CA PRO A 10 -23.56 11.22 -5.32
C PRO A 10 -23.94 12.59 -4.77
N PRO A 11 -25.19 13.08 -4.97
CA PRO A 11 -25.63 14.37 -4.46
C PRO A 11 -25.42 14.54 -2.95
N GLY A 12 -25.67 13.48 -2.16
CA GLY A 12 -25.44 13.49 -0.70
C GLY A 12 -23.97 13.71 -0.33
N VAL A 13 -23.04 13.17 -1.13
CA VAL A 13 -21.59 13.38 -0.93
C VAL A 13 -21.20 14.81 -1.30
N LYS A 14 -21.72 15.35 -2.43
CA LYS A 14 -21.54 16.77 -2.79
C LYS A 14 -22.02 17.69 -1.69
N ALA A 15 -23.22 17.45 -1.17
CA ALA A 15 -23.82 18.24 -0.09
C ALA A 15 -22.99 18.17 1.20
N ALA A 16 -22.52 16.97 1.59
CA ALA A 16 -21.73 16.74 2.80
C ALA A 16 -20.42 17.55 2.80
N TYR A 17 -19.73 17.63 1.66
CA TYR A 17 -18.49 18.40 1.53
C TYR A 17 -18.69 19.82 0.98
N GLY A 18 -19.92 20.25 0.74
CA GLY A 18 -20.22 21.60 0.26
C GLY A 18 -19.75 21.86 -1.16
N LEU A 19 -19.72 20.85 -2.00
CA LEU A 19 -19.24 20.94 -3.38
C LEU A 19 -20.35 21.48 -4.29
N ALA A 20 -20.23 22.74 -4.73
CA ALA A 20 -21.13 23.38 -5.70
C ALA A 20 -20.71 23.02 -7.13
N LEU A 21 -20.58 21.73 -7.44
CA LEU A 21 -20.00 21.26 -8.71
C LEU A 21 -20.89 21.60 -9.93
N ASP A 22 -22.18 21.77 -9.73
CA ASP A 22 -23.12 21.96 -10.85
C ASP A 22 -23.12 23.42 -11.36
N GLU A 23 -22.66 24.38 -10.52
CA GLU A 23 -22.65 25.82 -10.80
C GLU A 23 -21.23 26.40 -10.98
N SER A 24 -20.18 25.56 -10.79
CA SER A 24 -18.79 26.01 -10.77
C SER A 24 -18.01 25.59 -12.02
N ASP A 25 -16.82 26.15 -12.22
CA ASP A 25 -15.82 25.70 -13.20
C ASP A 25 -15.05 24.45 -12.73
N ALA A 26 -15.53 23.78 -11.68
CA ALA A 26 -14.84 22.64 -11.09
C ALA A 26 -14.74 21.48 -12.07
N GLU A 27 -13.54 20.93 -12.15
CA GLU A 27 -13.21 19.72 -12.90
C GLU A 27 -13.08 18.54 -11.97
N ILE A 28 -13.58 17.38 -12.41
CA ILE A 28 -13.42 16.11 -11.71
C ILE A 28 -12.60 15.19 -12.59
N VAL A 29 -11.48 14.72 -12.05
CA VAL A 29 -10.58 13.82 -12.75
C VAL A 29 -10.49 12.49 -12.01
N HIS A 30 -10.77 11.39 -12.72
CA HIS A 30 -10.53 10.06 -12.16
C HIS A 30 -9.02 9.81 -12.05
N MET A 31 -8.59 9.47 -10.85
CA MET A 31 -7.20 9.08 -10.57
C MET A 31 -7.09 7.56 -10.58
N SER A 32 -6.05 7.04 -11.21
CA SER A 32 -5.76 5.62 -11.18
C SER A 32 -5.54 5.15 -9.74
N SER A 33 -6.35 4.20 -9.28
CA SER A 33 -6.30 3.63 -7.95
C SER A 33 -6.65 2.13 -8.04
N LEU A 34 -5.95 1.30 -7.28
CA LEU A 34 -6.14 -0.16 -7.33
C LEU A 34 -7.33 -0.64 -6.49
N ILE A 35 -7.63 0.04 -5.39
CA ILE A 35 -8.62 -0.43 -4.41
C ILE A 35 -9.74 0.60 -4.26
N ASN A 36 -9.42 1.83 -3.81
CA ASN A 36 -10.40 2.89 -3.65
C ASN A 36 -10.75 3.54 -4.99
N ARG A 37 -11.96 4.03 -5.15
CA ARG A 37 -12.27 4.94 -6.27
C ARG A 37 -11.85 6.35 -5.89
N THR A 38 -10.90 6.91 -6.62
CA THR A 38 -10.25 8.18 -6.27
C THR A 38 -10.50 9.23 -7.34
N TYR A 39 -10.89 10.41 -6.90
CA TYR A 39 -11.21 11.55 -7.75
C TYR A 39 -10.47 12.79 -7.26
N LEU A 40 -9.78 13.48 -8.17
CA LEU A 40 -9.31 14.83 -7.93
C LEU A 40 -10.43 15.80 -8.31
N VAL A 41 -10.88 16.60 -7.36
CA VAL A 41 -11.84 17.69 -7.55
C VAL A 41 -11.06 18.99 -7.46
N GLN A 42 -11.10 19.81 -8.51
CA GLN A 42 -10.36 21.08 -8.57
C GLN A 42 -11.19 22.14 -9.26
N GLY A 43 -11.08 23.39 -8.81
CA GLY A 43 -11.81 24.53 -9.34
C GLY A 43 -12.25 25.48 -8.25
N ASP A 44 -13.20 26.38 -8.53
CA ASP A 44 -13.85 27.17 -7.48
C ASP A 44 -14.88 26.30 -6.76
N LEU A 45 -14.57 25.94 -5.52
CA LEU A 45 -15.43 25.10 -4.68
C LEU A 45 -16.28 25.95 -3.70
N GLY A 46 -16.49 27.24 -4.02
CA GLY A 46 -17.29 28.17 -3.23
C GLY A 46 -16.49 29.00 -2.21
N GLN A 47 -15.17 28.80 -2.14
CA GLN A 47 -14.24 29.57 -1.30
C GLN A 47 -12.96 29.97 -2.07
N GLY A 48 -13.06 30.16 -3.38
CA GLY A 48 -11.95 30.36 -4.30
C GLY A 48 -11.41 29.03 -4.88
N ARG A 49 -10.40 29.14 -5.75
CA ARG A 49 -9.85 27.98 -6.44
C ARG A 49 -9.13 27.05 -5.47
N GLN A 50 -9.63 25.84 -5.36
CA GLN A 50 -9.14 24.79 -4.46
C GLN A 50 -8.97 23.45 -5.20
N ALA A 51 -8.26 22.53 -4.56
CA ALA A 51 -8.18 21.16 -5.01
C ALA A 51 -8.25 20.22 -3.81
N MET A 52 -9.03 19.14 -3.94
CA MET A 52 -9.14 18.10 -2.95
C MET A 52 -9.19 16.72 -3.62
N VAL A 53 -8.82 15.70 -2.88
CA VAL A 53 -9.00 14.30 -3.29
C VAL A 53 -10.24 13.75 -2.60
N LEU A 54 -11.23 13.32 -3.40
CA LEU A 54 -12.42 12.65 -2.92
C LEU A 54 -12.30 11.15 -3.19
N GLN A 55 -12.56 10.32 -2.19
CA GLN A 55 -12.42 8.88 -2.32
C GLN A 55 -13.67 8.15 -1.82
N ARG A 56 -14.11 7.17 -2.61
CA ARG A 56 -15.00 6.11 -2.16
C ARG A 56 -14.14 4.97 -1.63
N LEU A 57 -14.28 4.70 -0.34
CA LEU A 57 -13.52 3.66 0.34
C LEU A 57 -13.98 2.26 -0.12
N HIS A 58 -13.02 1.38 -0.35
CA HIS A 58 -13.35 -0.02 -0.63
C HIS A 58 -13.84 -0.73 0.65
N PRO A 59 -14.87 -1.59 0.58
CA PRO A 59 -15.45 -2.26 1.75
C PRO A 59 -14.48 -3.14 2.56
N VAL A 60 -13.31 -3.46 2.02
CA VAL A 60 -12.25 -4.18 2.76
C VAL A 60 -11.70 -3.37 3.94
N PHE A 61 -11.85 -2.04 3.90
CA PHE A 61 -11.49 -1.15 4.99
C PHE A 61 -12.73 -0.77 5.79
N GLY A 62 -12.65 -0.86 7.12
CA GLY A 62 -13.68 -0.30 7.99
C GLY A 62 -13.58 1.23 8.06
N ALA A 63 -14.71 1.92 8.24
CA ALA A 63 -14.72 3.39 8.33
C ALA A 63 -13.85 3.93 9.47
N ASN A 64 -13.59 3.14 10.52
CA ASN A 64 -12.74 3.50 11.66
C ASN A 64 -11.25 3.72 11.29
N VAL A 65 -10.80 3.27 10.10
CA VAL A 65 -9.44 3.58 9.60
C VAL A 65 -9.16 5.10 9.56
N HIS A 66 -10.21 5.91 9.37
CA HIS A 66 -10.08 7.36 9.33
C HIS A 66 -9.63 7.97 10.67
N LEU A 67 -9.95 7.33 11.81
CA LEU A 67 -9.50 7.75 13.13
C LEU A 67 -7.99 7.59 13.28
N ASP A 68 -7.46 6.48 12.78
CA ASP A 68 -6.02 6.21 12.76
C ASP A 68 -5.27 7.16 11.82
N ILE A 69 -5.81 7.39 10.61
CA ILE A 69 -5.26 8.34 9.64
C ILE A 69 -5.22 9.76 10.23
N GLU A 70 -6.29 10.20 10.88
CA GLU A 70 -6.35 11.53 11.50
C GLU A 70 -5.29 11.67 12.61
N ALA A 71 -5.20 10.69 13.52
CA ALA A 71 -4.22 10.70 14.60
C ALA A 71 -2.78 10.75 14.07
N VAL A 72 -2.46 9.89 13.10
CA VAL A 72 -1.13 9.82 12.48
C VAL A 72 -0.81 11.10 11.73
N THR A 73 -1.71 11.61 10.89
CA THR A 73 -1.44 12.78 10.06
C THR A 73 -1.35 14.08 10.87
N LEU A 74 -2.11 14.21 11.98
CA LEU A 74 -1.95 15.29 12.96
C LEU A 74 -0.58 15.25 13.64
N HIS A 75 -0.08 14.05 13.94
CA HIS A 75 1.25 13.89 14.53
C HIS A 75 2.36 14.23 13.53
N LEU A 76 2.23 13.77 12.27
CA LEU A 76 3.17 14.10 11.18
C LEU A 76 3.24 15.62 10.93
N GLU A 77 2.10 16.31 10.96
CA GLU A 77 2.05 17.77 10.82
C GLU A 77 2.82 18.49 11.93
N ARG A 78 2.67 18.06 13.19
CA ARG A 78 3.46 18.60 14.32
C ARG A 78 4.96 18.34 14.18
N LYS A 79 5.35 17.32 13.43
CA LYS A 79 6.74 16.99 13.08
C LYS A 79 7.18 17.60 11.74
N GLU A 80 6.39 18.53 11.17
CA GLU A 80 6.66 19.22 9.90
C GLU A 80 6.88 18.25 8.72
N LEU A 81 6.24 17.08 8.76
CA LEU A 81 6.26 16.13 7.66
C LEU A 81 4.95 16.22 6.87
N GLU A 82 5.06 16.66 5.61
CA GLU A 82 3.90 16.83 4.73
C GLU A 82 3.24 15.48 4.44
N THR A 83 1.89 15.47 4.51
CA THR A 83 1.04 14.35 4.12
C THR A 83 -0.36 14.85 3.79
N PRO A 84 -1.15 14.17 2.93
CA PRO A 84 -2.56 14.48 2.78
C PRO A 84 -3.30 14.38 4.13
N ARG A 85 -4.14 15.39 4.41
CA ARG A 85 -4.95 15.47 5.62
C ARG A 85 -6.41 15.20 5.30
N LEU A 86 -7.10 14.45 6.15
CA LEU A 86 -8.54 14.30 6.04
C LEU A 86 -9.23 15.66 6.20
N LEU A 87 -10.19 15.96 5.34
CA LEU A 87 -11.03 17.14 5.40
C LEU A 87 -12.37 16.76 6.02
N ARG A 88 -12.77 17.50 7.06
CA ARG A 88 -14.04 17.26 7.70
C ARG A 88 -15.18 17.70 6.80
N ASN A 89 -16.26 16.94 6.78
CA ASN A 89 -17.49 17.31 6.13
C ASN A 89 -18.21 18.46 6.90
N LYS A 90 -19.31 18.98 6.36
CA LYS A 90 -20.10 20.07 6.99
C LYS A 90 -20.62 19.75 8.39
N SER A 91 -20.75 18.47 8.72
CA SER A 91 -21.17 18.01 10.06
C SER A 91 -19.98 17.83 11.02
N GLY A 92 -18.75 18.12 10.56
CA GLY A 92 -17.54 17.95 11.37
C GLY A 92 -16.95 16.52 11.37
N GLU A 93 -17.52 15.59 10.60
CA GLU A 93 -17.09 14.19 10.54
C GLU A 93 -15.96 13.99 9.53
N LEU A 94 -15.10 12.97 9.76
CA LEU A 94 -13.97 12.63 8.89
C LEU A 94 -14.39 11.90 7.61
N TRP A 95 -15.56 11.31 7.59
CA TRP A 95 -16.16 10.63 6.44
C TRP A 95 -17.66 10.86 6.38
N THR A 96 -18.28 10.48 5.28
CA THR A 96 -19.72 10.40 5.15
C THR A 96 -20.13 9.03 4.63
N CYS A 97 -21.27 8.53 5.13
CA CYS A 97 -21.90 7.33 4.60
C CYS A 97 -22.99 7.73 3.60
N PHE A 98 -22.99 7.07 2.45
CA PHE A 98 -24.02 7.26 1.43
C PHE A 98 -24.71 5.91 1.18
N ASP A 99 -26.02 5.90 1.37
CA ASP A 99 -26.84 4.73 1.05
C ASP A 99 -27.35 4.88 -0.40
N SER A 100 -26.79 4.10 -1.30
CA SER A 100 -27.17 4.10 -2.73
C SER A 100 -28.60 3.57 -2.97
N GLY A 101 -29.23 3.00 -1.96
CA GLY A 101 -30.63 2.51 -2.01
C GLY A 101 -31.66 3.50 -1.48
N ALA A 102 -31.27 4.61 -0.86
CA ALA A 102 -32.19 5.63 -0.37
C ALA A 102 -32.60 6.58 -1.51
N ASP A 103 -33.84 6.47 -1.96
CA ASP A 103 -34.48 7.43 -2.87
C ASP A 103 -34.63 8.78 -2.13
N PRO A 104 -34.07 9.90 -2.65
CA PRO A 104 -34.24 11.22 -2.03
C PRO A 104 -35.69 11.70 -1.96
N ALA A 105 -36.64 11.01 -2.64
CA ALA A 105 -38.05 11.40 -2.73
C ALA A 105 -38.98 10.74 -1.70
N GLY A 106 -38.43 9.96 -0.73
CA GLY A 106 -39.20 9.53 0.45
C GLY A 106 -40.41 8.61 0.19
N HIS A 107 -40.42 7.85 -0.90
CA HIS A 107 -41.44 6.85 -1.13
C HIS A 107 -41.00 5.52 -0.51
N GLU A 108 -41.77 5.06 0.46
CA GLU A 108 -41.64 3.76 1.09
C GLU A 108 -41.46 2.65 0.03
N ARG A 109 -40.26 2.10 -0.06
CA ARG A 109 -40.05 0.83 -0.72
C ARG A 109 -39.90 -0.25 0.32
N ALA A 110 -40.97 -1.06 0.35
CA ALA A 110 -41.12 -2.24 1.19
C ALA A 110 -39.88 -3.14 1.22
N LEU A 111 -39.48 -3.53 2.43
CA LEU A 111 -38.97 -4.84 2.86
C LEU A 111 -38.70 -5.85 1.73
N ALA A 112 -37.54 -5.71 1.08
CA ALA A 112 -36.91 -6.80 0.35
C ALA A 112 -35.40 -6.71 0.58
N ALA A 113 -34.92 -7.58 1.44
CA ALA A 113 -33.57 -7.73 1.91
C ALA A 113 -32.58 -7.89 0.76
N SER A 114 -31.62 -7.05 0.74
CA SER A 114 -30.19 -7.14 0.45
C SER A 114 -29.69 -5.72 0.27
N ALA A 115 -29.70 -4.93 1.33
CA ALA A 115 -29.05 -3.62 1.31
C ALA A 115 -27.54 -3.88 1.23
N ALA A 116 -26.93 -3.53 0.10
CA ALA A 116 -25.49 -3.39 0.03
C ALA A 116 -25.03 -2.47 1.17
N PRO A 117 -23.89 -2.74 1.82
CA PRO A 117 -23.42 -1.88 2.89
C PRO A 117 -23.27 -0.45 2.36
N PRO A 118 -23.55 0.58 3.19
CA PRO A 118 -23.46 1.97 2.76
C PRO A 118 -22.06 2.28 2.24
N GLU A 119 -22.00 3.08 1.19
CA GLU A 119 -20.73 3.55 0.64
C GLU A 119 -20.10 4.54 1.59
N VAL A 120 -18.85 4.34 1.95
CA VAL A 120 -18.06 5.27 2.77
C VAL A 120 -17.27 6.19 1.85
N TRP A 121 -17.44 7.51 2.03
CA TRP A 121 -16.74 8.52 1.27
C TRP A 121 -15.93 9.43 2.20
N ARG A 122 -14.74 9.83 1.76
CA ARG A 122 -13.88 10.78 2.45
C ARG A 122 -13.33 11.82 1.49
N ALA A 123 -12.95 12.96 2.03
CA ALA A 123 -12.17 13.97 1.34
C ALA A 123 -10.82 14.14 2.05
N SER A 124 -9.78 14.44 1.28
CA SER A 124 -8.47 14.82 1.80
C SER A 124 -7.89 16.01 1.03
N SER A 125 -6.95 16.71 1.67
CA SER A 125 -6.19 17.75 0.99
C SER A 125 -5.42 17.17 -0.19
N TYR A 126 -5.37 17.94 -1.28
CA TYR A 126 -4.56 17.60 -2.44
C TYR A 126 -3.12 18.06 -2.22
N VAL A 127 -2.18 17.17 -2.42
CA VAL A 127 -0.75 17.48 -2.47
C VAL A 127 -0.29 17.29 -3.91
N ASP A 128 0.22 18.37 -4.53
CA ASP A 128 0.70 18.28 -5.90
C ASP A 128 1.98 17.45 -5.98
N GLY A 129 2.06 16.58 -6.98
CA GLY A 129 3.21 15.71 -7.17
C GLY A 129 3.06 14.74 -8.32
N LEU A 130 4.10 13.95 -8.51
CA LEU A 130 4.14 12.84 -9.45
C LEU A 130 4.14 11.53 -8.68
N THR A 131 3.34 10.58 -9.11
CA THR A 131 3.46 9.18 -8.72
C THR A 131 4.27 8.43 -9.78
N ILE A 132 5.12 7.50 -9.33
CA ILE A 132 5.89 6.61 -10.20
C ILE A 132 5.63 5.17 -9.79
N HIS A 133 5.67 4.27 -10.75
CA HIS A 133 5.46 2.84 -10.48
C HIS A 133 6.78 2.06 -10.41
N ARG A 134 7.82 2.57 -11.07
CA ARG A 134 9.18 2.01 -11.10
C ARG A 134 10.20 3.11 -11.19
N SER A 135 11.41 2.85 -10.70
CA SER A 135 12.58 3.70 -10.89
C SER A 135 13.81 2.85 -11.15
N GLU A 136 14.64 3.32 -12.06
CA GLU A 136 15.98 2.79 -12.32
C GLU A 136 17.07 3.75 -11.79
N ASP A 137 16.65 4.90 -11.27
CA ASP A 137 17.53 5.94 -10.73
C ASP A 137 17.82 5.67 -9.22
N PRO A 138 19.06 5.29 -8.85
CA PRO A 138 19.41 5.06 -7.46
C PRO A 138 19.21 6.29 -6.57
N SER A 139 19.34 7.52 -7.12
CA SER A 139 19.14 8.75 -6.35
C SER A 139 17.68 8.96 -6.00
N GLN A 140 16.76 8.61 -6.89
CA GLN A 140 15.32 8.64 -6.67
C GLN A 140 14.90 7.60 -5.63
N LEU A 141 15.46 6.38 -5.70
CA LEU A 141 15.22 5.31 -4.71
C LEU A 141 15.77 5.70 -3.33
N ALA A 142 16.97 6.29 -3.28
CA ALA A 142 17.54 6.79 -2.03
C ALA A 142 16.69 7.89 -1.41
N SER A 143 16.15 8.82 -2.23
CA SER A 143 15.26 9.87 -1.76
C SER A 143 13.92 9.33 -1.25
N ALA A 144 13.36 8.32 -1.91
CA ALA A 144 12.16 7.61 -1.44
C ALA A 144 12.41 6.97 -0.07
N ALA A 145 13.57 6.33 0.10
CA ALA A 145 13.96 5.70 1.35
C ALA A 145 14.26 6.71 2.47
N GLU A 146 14.83 7.87 2.15
CA GLU A 146 14.97 8.98 3.10
C GLU A 146 13.60 9.48 3.58
N LEU A 147 12.62 9.59 2.67
CA LEU A 147 11.26 9.96 3.06
C LEU A 147 10.65 8.92 4.00
N LEU A 148 10.78 7.62 3.69
CA LEU A 148 10.31 6.54 4.55
C LEU A 148 11.01 6.56 5.93
N GLY A 149 12.32 6.83 5.96
CA GLY A 149 13.08 6.98 7.19
C GLY A 149 12.61 8.16 8.04
N ARG A 150 12.32 9.32 7.42
CA ARG A 150 11.72 10.48 8.09
C ARG A 150 10.31 10.20 8.60
N PHE A 151 9.50 9.47 7.82
CA PHE A 151 8.15 9.05 8.21
C PHE A 151 8.19 8.19 9.47
N HIS A 152 9.03 7.16 9.51
CA HIS A 152 9.22 6.34 10.72
C HIS A 152 9.82 7.14 11.88
N GLY A 153 10.72 8.08 11.58
CA GLY A 153 11.30 8.98 12.58
C GLY A 153 10.27 9.89 13.21
N ALA A 154 9.41 10.48 12.41
CA ALA A 154 8.33 11.32 12.88
C ALA A 154 7.33 10.56 13.77
N LEU A 155 7.08 9.27 13.46
CA LEU A 155 6.13 8.41 14.18
C LEU A 155 6.77 7.61 15.32
N PHE A 156 8.06 7.79 15.58
CA PHE A 156 8.79 7.00 16.57
C PHE A 156 8.28 7.17 18.01
N ASP A 157 7.78 8.36 18.33
CA ASP A 157 7.20 8.75 19.61
C ASP A 157 5.67 8.90 19.58
N LEU A 158 5.00 8.37 18.53
CA LEU A 158 3.55 8.40 18.45
C LEU A 158 2.93 7.47 19.49
N GLU A 159 2.23 8.06 20.46
CA GLU A 159 1.36 7.36 21.39
C GLU A 159 -0.07 7.35 20.84
N HIS A 160 -0.43 6.26 20.15
CA HIS A 160 -1.77 6.05 19.58
C HIS A 160 -2.11 4.57 19.59
N GLU A 161 -3.29 4.23 20.08
CA GLU A 161 -3.88 2.90 19.97
C GLU A 161 -4.69 2.82 18.67
N PHE A 162 -4.23 1.97 17.75
CA PHE A 162 -4.91 1.79 16.47
C PHE A 162 -6.28 1.15 16.66
N VAL A 163 -7.31 1.79 16.12
CA VAL A 163 -8.70 1.32 16.14
C VAL A 163 -8.94 0.31 15.03
N HIS A 164 -8.32 0.55 13.85
CA HIS A 164 -8.36 -0.38 12.73
C HIS A 164 -7.19 -1.37 12.83
N VAL A 165 -7.38 -2.42 13.63
CA VAL A 165 -6.33 -3.44 13.84
C VAL A 165 -6.42 -4.52 12.78
N ARG A 166 -5.40 -4.63 11.95
CA ARG A 166 -5.19 -5.77 11.04
C ARG A 166 -3.72 -6.16 11.05
N PRO A 167 -3.39 -7.46 10.94
CA PRO A 167 -2.00 -7.87 10.79
C PRO A 167 -1.42 -7.25 9.51
N LEU A 168 -0.32 -6.53 9.65
CA LEU A 168 0.56 -6.18 8.54
C LEU A 168 1.46 -7.39 8.31
N HIS A 169 1.32 -8.08 7.21
CA HIS A 169 2.02 -9.33 6.91
C HIS A 169 1.76 -10.45 7.94
N ASP A 170 0.96 -11.40 7.58
CA ASP A 170 0.73 -12.64 8.34
C ASP A 170 1.18 -13.83 7.47
N THR A 171 2.49 -13.93 7.30
CA THR A 171 3.10 -14.91 6.39
C THR A 171 2.70 -16.34 6.75
N ALA A 172 2.68 -16.69 8.04
CA ALA A 172 2.28 -18.02 8.48
C ALA A 172 0.86 -18.37 8.04
N ARG A 173 -0.08 -17.45 8.21
CA ARG A 173 -1.48 -17.60 7.76
C ARG A 173 -1.59 -17.72 6.25
N HIS A 174 -0.82 -16.94 5.49
CA HIS A 174 -0.86 -17.00 4.03
C HIS A 174 -0.26 -18.28 3.48
N LEU A 175 0.81 -18.80 4.07
CA LEU A 175 1.36 -20.12 3.74
C LEU A 175 0.37 -21.25 4.07
N GLU A 176 -0.31 -21.17 5.23
CA GLU A 176 -1.35 -22.14 5.59
C GLU A 176 -2.54 -22.07 4.63
N LYS A 177 -2.95 -20.86 4.20
CA LYS A 177 -4.01 -20.70 3.18
C LYS A 177 -3.59 -21.37 1.86
N LEU A 178 -2.34 -21.23 1.43
CA LEU A 178 -1.83 -21.93 0.25
C LEU A 178 -1.89 -23.45 0.44
N ARG A 179 -1.42 -23.97 1.58
CA ARG A 179 -1.45 -25.40 1.90
C ARG A 179 -2.86 -25.97 1.82
N LEU A 180 -3.85 -25.27 2.37
CA LEU A 180 -5.26 -25.65 2.32
C LEU A 180 -5.82 -25.60 0.89
N ALA A 181 -5.48 -24.57 0.11
CA ALA A 181 -5.88 -24.44 -1.27
C ALA A 181 -5.36 -25.60 -2.13
N LEU A 182 -4.08 -25.97 -1.98
CA LEU A 182 -3.48 -27.13 -2.66
C LEU A 182 -4.17 -28.45 -2.26
N GLY A 183 -4.60 -28.58 -1.01
CA GLY A 183 -5.33 -29.75 -0.50
C GLY A 183 -6.82 -29.82 -0.93
N SER A 184 -7.38 -28.79 -1.54
CA SER A 184 -8.75 -28.80 -2.07
C SER A 184 -8.88 -29.70 -3.30
N GLU A 185 -10.11 -30.02 -3.71
CA GLU A 185 -10.37 -30.79 -4.93
C GLU A 185 -9.80 -30.08 -6.17
N GLN A 186 -10.09 -28.76 -6.29
CA GLN A 186 -9.58 -27.92 -7.38
C GLN A 186 -8.04 -27.86 -7.36
N GLY A 187 -7.45 -27.67 -6.18
CA GLY A 187 -5.99 -27.61 -6.03
C GLY A 187 -5.32 -28.93 -6.42
N ARG A 188 -5.86 -30.10 -6.01
CA ARG A 188 -5.32 -31.41 -6.40
C ARG A 188 -5.42 -31.69 -7.90
N ALA A 189 -6.45 -31.15 -8.56
CA ALA A 189 -6.62 -31.28 -10.00
C ALA A 189 -5.71 -30.33 -10.81
N ASP A 190 -5.17 -29.30 -10.20
CA ASP A 190 -4.33 -28.28 -10.85
C ASP A 190 -2.84 -28.60 -10.67
N ARG A 191 -2.29 -29.37 -11.61
CA ARG A 191 -0.88 -29.78 -11.57
C ARG A 191 0.11 -28.61 -11.52
N GLU A 192 -0.16 -27.56 -12.29
CA GLU A 192 0.69 -26.37 -12.37
C GLU A 192 0.72 -25.60 -11.04
N ALA A 193 -0.44 -25.42 -10.39
CA ALA A 193 -0.55 -24.81 -9.08
C ALA A 193 0.10 -25.69 -7.99
N GLN A 194 -0.03 -27.04 -8.10
CA GLN A 194 0.62 -27.99 -7.19
C GLN A 194 2.14 -27.88 -7.23
N GLU A 195 2.73 -27.90 -8.42
CA GLU A 195 4.18 -27.82 -8.61
C GLU A 195 4.73 -26.50 -8.04
N LEU A 196 4.11 -25.36 -8.42
CA LEU A 196 4.53 -24.05 -7.94
C LEU A 196 4.29 -23.88 -6.44
N GLY A 197 3.10 -24.21 -5.96
CA GLY A 197 2.74 -24.04 -4.54
C GLY A 197 3.58 -24.89 -3.61
N SER A 198 3.91 -26.14 -4.02
CA SER A 198 4.81 -27.01 -3.26
C SER A 198 6.23 -26.45 -3.18
N ALA A 199 6.75 -25.89 -4.28
CA ALA A 199 8.06 -25.25 -4.30
C ALA A 199 8.11 -23.99 -3.40
N ILE A 200 7.05 -23.17 -3.39
CA ILE A 200 6.90 -22.01 -2.50
C ILE A 200 6.90 -22.47 -1.03
N LEU A 201 6.11 -23.48 -0.68
CA LEU A 201 6.02 -23.99 0.69
C LEU A 201 7.34 -24.61 1.15
N GLU A 202 8.08 -25.29 0.26
CA GLU A 202 9.39 -25.85 0.57
C GLU A 202 10.43 -24.79 0.91
N GLN A 203 10.56 -23.74 0.07
CA GLN A 203 11.48 -22.64 0.35
C GLN A 203 11.07 -21.89 1.62
N ALA A 204 9.77 -21.75 1.87
CA ALA A 204 9.26 -21.03 3.05
C ALA A 204 9.62 -21.69 4.39
N ARG A 205 10.02 -22.96 4.42
CA ARG A 205 10.47 -23.64 5.65
C ARG A 205 11.73 -23.02 6.26
N GLY A 206 12.53 -22.34 5.44
CA GLY A 206 13.76 -21.65 5.88
C GLY A 206 13.55 -20.19 6.31
N LEU A 207 12.31 -19.68 6.23
CA LEU A 207 12.05 -18.28 6.54
C LEU A 207 12.17 -17.98 8.02
N ARG A 208 12.72 -16.81 8.31
CA ARG A 208 12.59 -16.20 9.63
C ARG A 208 11.22 -15.51 9.74
N LEU A 209 10.32 -16.06 10.56
CA LEU A 209 8.99 -15.50 10.79
C LEU A 209 8.85 -14.78 12.15
N ASP A 210 9.81 -14.98 13.05
CA ASP A 210 9.81 -14.34 14.36
C ASP A 210 10.80 -13.17 14.40
N TYR A 211 10.26 -12.00 14.69
CA TYR A 211 10.98 -10.73 14.88
C TYR A 211 10.67 -10.14 16.26
N SER A 212 10.20 -10.94 17.24
CA SER A 212 9.75 -10.47 18.55
C SER A 212 10.84 -9.85 19.41
N GLU A 213 12.12 -10.02 19.03
CA GLU A 213 13.23 -9.29 19.63
C GLU A 213 13.23 -7.79 19.32
N PHE A 214 12.47 -7.36 18.30
CA PHE A 214 12.29 -5.96 17.95
C PHE A 214 10.89 -5.46 18.36
N PRO A 215 10.77 -4.16 18.72
CA PRO A 215 9.47 -3.60 19.02
C PRO A 215 8.62 -3.46 17.76
N ARG A 216 7.30 -3.53 17.92
CA ARG A 216 6.39 -3.16 16.85
C ARG A 216 6.39 -1.65 16.65
N ARG A 217 6.65 -1.20 15.44
CA ARG A 217 6.68 0.20 15.01
C ARG A 217 5.39 0.58 14.31
N VAL A 218 5.09 1.88 14.25
CA VAL A 218 4.06 2.39 13.34
C VAL A 218 4.63 2.38 11.92
N LEU A 219 3.95 1.70 11.03
CA LEU A 219 4.35 1.45 9.65
C LEU A 219 3.29 1.97 8.69
N HIS A 220 3.69 2.24 7.45
CA HIS A 220 2.78 2.57 6.35
C HIS A 220 1.96 1.34 5.92
N GLY A 221 2.60 0.18 5.84
CA GLY A 221 1.99 -1.13 5.51
C GLY A 221 1.80 -1.40 4.01
N ASP A 222 2.11 -0.44 3.12
CA ASP A 222 2.16 -0.62 1.66
C ASP A 222 3.09 0.45 1.04
N PRO A 223 4.42 0.41 1.34
CA PRO A 223 5.37 1.45 0.97
C PRO A 223 5.85 1.34 -0.50
N LYS A 224 4.97 0.99 -1.44
CA LYS A 224 5.32 0.95 -2.87
C LYS A 224 5.56 2.34 -3.44
N LEU A 225 6.36 2.48 -4.52
CA LEU A 225 6.70 3.76 -5.13
C LEU A 225 5.47 4.58 -5.56
N SER A 226 4.39 3.92 -5.99
CA SER A 226 3.15 4.62 -6.36
C SER A 226 2.38 5.21 -5.16
N ASN A 227 2.77 4.87 -3.93
CA ASN A 227 2.26 5.46 -2.69
C ASN A 227 3.18 6.57 -2.15
N LEU A 228 4.13 7.02 -2.97
CA LEU A 228 4.93 8.21 -2.71
C LEU A 228 4.67 9.25 -3.79
N LEU A 229 4.58 10.52 -3.39
CA LEU A 229 4.62 11.65 -4.30
C LEU A 229 6.05 12.16 -4.43
N PHE A 230 6.41 12.56 -5.63
CA PHE A 230 7.67 13.21 -5.96
C PHE A 230 7.41 14.64 -6.44
N PHE A 231 8.34 15.56 -6.18
CA PHE A 231 8.20 16.93 -6.65
C PHE A 231 8.22 17.00 -8.17
N ARG A 232 7.26 17.71 -8.79
CA ARG A 232 7.22 17.87 -10.26
C ARG A 232 8.47 18.56 -10.79
N ALA A 233 8.95 19.58 -10.09
CA ALA A 233 10.15 20.33 -10.49
C ALA A 233 11.46 19.56 -10.23
N GLN A 234 11.43 18.54 -9.37
CA GLN A 234 12.58 17.72 -9.00
C GLN A 234 12.14 16.26 -8.86
N PRO A 235 11.90 15.54 -9.98
CA PRO A 235 11.31 14.20 -9.96
C PRO A 235 12.15 13.13 -9.23
N ALA A 236 13.44 13.38 -9.02
CA ALA A 236 14.29 12.52 -8.21
C ALA A 236 14.07 12.69 -6.69
N ARG A 237 13.34 13.74 -6.26
CA ARG A 237 13.10 14.03 -4.85
C ARG A 237 11.71 13.62 -4.41
N ALA A 238 11.64 12.70 -3.46
CA ALA A 238 10.39 12.29 -2.82
C ALA A 238 9.84 13.43 -1.94
N ARG A 239 8.51 13.58 -1.92
CA ARG A 239 7.79 14.67 -1.25
C ARG A 239 7.04 14.19 -0.02
N CYS A 240 6.08 13.29 -0.20
CA CYS A 240 5.28 12.77 0.91
C CYS A 240 4.76 11.35 0.63
N MET A 241 4.38 10.65 1.70
CA MET A 241 3.66 9.37 1.64
C MET A 241 2.16 9.63 1.45
N ILE A 242 1.50 8.77 0.67
CA ILE A 242 0.05 8.80 0.41
C ILE A 242 -0.53 7.39 0.58
N ASP A 243 -1.86 7.25 0.55
CA ASP A 243 -2.57 5.96 0.68
C ASP A 243 -2.35 5.29 2.05
N LEU A 244 -2.74 6.01 3.10
CA LEU A 244 -2.51 5.65 4.50
C LEU A 244 -3.52 4.63 5.06
N ASP A 245 -4.30 3.94 4.23
CA ASP A 245 -5.34 2.98 4.66
C ASP A 245 -4.76 1.70 5.29
N THR A 246 -3.46 1.48 5.14
CA THR A 246 -2.74 0.31 5.63
C THR A 246 -1.88 0.58 6.85
N LEU A 247 -1.99 1.79 7.44
CA LEU A 247 -1.28 2.14 8.67
C LEU A 247 -1.54 1.13 9.78
N GLY A 248 -0.49 0.79 10.52
CA GLY A 248 -0.61 -0.12 11.66
C GLY A 248 0.71 -0.35 12.37
N ARG A 249 0.66 -1.17 13.44
CA ARG A 249 1.89 -1.57 14.14
C ARG A 249 2.39 -2.92 13.65
N GLY A 250 3.65 -2.96 13.21
CA GLY A 250 4.30 -4.15 12.70
C GLY A 250 5.81 -4.15 12.89
N PHE A 251 6.48 -5.12 12.31
CA PHE A 251 7.94 -5.21 12.34
C PHE A 251 8.55 -4.50 11.14
N LEU A 252 9.57 -3.69 11.39
CA LEU A 252 10.27 -2.93 10.35
C LEU A 252 10.87 -3.83 9.26
N ALA A 253 11.22 -5.07 9.60
CA ALA A 253 11.67 -6.07 8.63
C ALA A 253 10.71 -6.25 7.46
N TYR A 254 9.41 -6.31 7.74
CA TYR A 254 8.38 -6.47 6.71
C TYR A 254 8.20 -5.19 5.89
N GLU A 255 8.16 -4.04 6.54
CA GLU A 255 8.00 -2.75 5.86
C GLU A 255 9.14 -2.45 4.89
N LEU A 256 10.39 -2.54 5.36
CA LEU A 256 11.55 -2.36 4.50
C LEU A 256 11.68 -3.49 3.47
N GLY A 257 11.29 -4.71 3.86
CA GLY A 257 11.24 -5.85 2.95
C GLY A 257 10.25 -5.62 1.80
N ASP A 258 9.07 -5.09 2.08
CA ASP A 258 8.07 -4.79 1.04
C ASP A 258 8.46 -3.61 0.15
N ALA A 259 9.05 -2.55 0.74
CA ALA A 259 9.65 -1.48 -0.04
C ALA A 259 10.70 -2.03 -1.02
N LEU A 260 11.64 -2.81 -0.53
CA LEU A 260 12.71 -3.42 -1.35
C LEU A 260 12.13 -4.36 -2.42
N ARG A 261 11.16 -5.22 -2.08
CA ARG A 261 10.45 -6.09 -3.02
C ARG A 261 9.81 -5.29 -4.16
N SER A 262 9.09 -4.25 -3.81
CA SER A 262 8.37 -3.42 -4.79
C SER A 262 9.33 -2.59 -5.65
N TRP A 263 10.34 -1.97 -5.04
CA TRP A 263 11.25 -1.04 -5.72
C TRP A 263 12.37 -1.77 -6.47
N GLY A 264 12.78 -2.94 -5.99
CA GLY A 264 13.84 -3.75 -6.60
C GLY A 264 13.37 -4.73 -7.67
N ASN A 265 12.06 -4.86 -7.90
CA ASN A 265 11.52 -5.68 -8.97
C ASN A 265 11.42 -4.87 -10.28
N ARG A 266 12.50 -4.90 -11.07
CA ARG A 266 12.55 -4.17 -12.35
C ARG A 266 11.60 -4.69 -13.41
N THR A 267 11.15 -5.95 -13.32
CA THR A 267 10.25 -6.56 -14.31
C THR A 267 8.78 -6.30 -14.01
N GLY A 268 8.44 -5.86 -12.78
CA GLY A 268 7.07 -5.68 -12.32
C GLY A 268 6.42 -6.99 -11.88
N GLU A 269 5.17 -6.92 -11.42
CA GLU A 269 4.47 -8.09 -10.86
C GLU A 269 3.96 -9.07 -11.92
N ASP A 270 3.78 -8.62 -13.15
CA ASP A 270 3.21 -9.41 -14.25
C ASP A 270 4.27 -10.14 -15.08
N SER A 271 5.43 -10.44 -14.50
CA SER A 271 6.50 -11.22 -15.11
C SER A 271 6.67 -12.56 -14.41
N VAL A 272 6.93 -13.61 -15.16
CA VAL A 272 7.22 -14.96 -14.60
C VAL A 272 8.61 -15.07 -13.98
N THR A 273 9.51 -14.13 -14.30
CA THR A 273 10.88 -14.09 -13.77
C THR A 273 11.18 -12.72 -13.20
N ALA A 274 11.84 -12.69 -12.06
CA ALA A 274 12.35 -11.46 -11.44
C ALA A 274 13.72 -11.75 -10.80
N ASN A 275 14.61 -10.76 -10.90
CA ASN A 275 15.88 -10.76 -10.19
C ASN A 275 15.93 -9.52 -9.30
N PHE A 276 16.42 -9.70 -8.08
CA PHE A 276 16.63 -8.59 -7.18
C PHE A 276 17.97 -7.90 -7.51
N ASP A 277 17.91 -6.60 -7.61
CA ASP A 277 19.08 -5.77 -7.91
C ASP A 277 19.76 -5.30 -6.62
N VAL A 278 21.00 -5.68 -6.45
CA VAL A 278 21.81 -5.34 -5.26
C VAL A 278 22.06 -3.82 -5.12
N GLU A 279 22.10 -3.08 -6.25
CA GLU A 279 22.26 -1.63 -6.23
C GLU A 279 21.05 -0.93 -5.60
N VAL A 280 19.85 -1.50 -5.80
CA VAL A 280 18.62 -1.02 -5.16
C VAL A 280 18.73 -1.16 -3.65
N LEU A 281 19.22 -2.30 -3.13
CA LEU A 281 19.41 -2.46 -1.68
C LEU A 281 20.34 -1.40 -1.12
N ALA A 282 21.48 -1.18 -1.77
CA ALA A 282 22.47 -0.21 -1.32
C ALA A 282 21.88 1.23 -1.30
N ALA A 283 21.19 1.64 -2.36
CA ALA A 283 20.55 2.94 -2.46
C ALA A 283 19.48 3.14 -1.38
N VAL A 284 18.58 2.14 -1.25
CA VAL A 284 17.45 2.19 -0.32
C VAL A 284 17.94 2.20 1.13
N LEU A 285 18.78 1.26 1.54
CA LEU A 285 19.24 1.18 2.92
C LEU A 285 20.14 2.36 3.31
N SER A 286 20.97 2.87 2.39
CA SER A 286 21.75 4.09 2.65
C SER A 286 20.85 5.32 2.80
N GLY A 287 19.83 5.48 1.94
CA GLY A 287 18.85 6.54 2.03
C GLY A 287 18.08 6.49 3.35
N TYR A 288 17.54 5.31 3.68
CA TYR A 288 16.82 5.08 4.92
C TYR A 288 17.68 5.37 6.16
N ALA A 289 18.91 4.83 6.20
CA ALA A 289 19.84 4.97 7.31
C ALA A 289 20.22 6.42 7.58
N ARG A 290 20.29 7.28 6.55
CA ARG A 290 20.55 8.72 6.74
C ARG A 290 19.42 9.46 7.45
N ALA A 291 18.18 8.99 7.34
CA ALA A 291 17.00 9.75 7.77
C ALA A 291 16.21 9.09 8.93
N CYS A 292 16.42 7.80 9.18
CA CYS A 292 15.75 7.10 10.28
C CYS A 292 16.21 7.58 11.66
N PRO A 293 15.43 7.31 12.74
CA PRO A 293 15.82 7.72 14.10
C PRO A 293 17.20 7.18 14.50
N PRO A 294 18.05 7.97 15.15
CA PRO A 294 19.35 7.50 15.64
C PRO A 294 19.22 6.31 16.61
N ALA A 295 18.15 6.29 17.41
CA ALA A 295 17.87 5.22 18.37
C ALA A 295 17.42 3.90 17.73
N LEU A 296 17.19 3.88 16.40
CA LEU A 296 16.79 2.65 15.70
C LEU A 296 17.99 1.69 15.61
N PRO A 297 17.90 0.44 16.15
CA PRO A 297 19.00 -0.50 16.11
C PRO A 297 19.44 -0.87 14.69
N ALA A 298 20.75 -0.98 14.47
CA ALA A 298 21.31 -1.42 13.20
C ALA A 298 20.77 -2.79 12.78
N ALA A 299 20.65 -3.73 13.71
CA ALA A 299 20.12 -5.07 13.48
C ALA A 299 18.67 -5.06 12.98
N GLU A 300 17.85 -4.12 13.47
CA GLU A 300 16.47 -3.95 13.03
C GLU A 300 16.40 -3.47 11.55
N ILE A 301 17.30 -2.58 11.13
CA ILE A 301 17.38 -2.16 9.72
C ILE A 301 17.91 -3.30 8.84
N CYS A 302 18.95 -4.01 9.30
CA CYS A 302 19.52 -5.14 8.56
C CYS A 302 18.55 -6.31 8.40
N SER A 303 17.54 -6.44 9.28
CA SER A 303 16.48 -7.45 9.16
C SER A 303 15.63 -7.29 7.88
N ALA A 304 15.72 -6.13 7.20
CA ALA A 304 15.09 -5.87 5.91
C ALA A 304 15.42 -6.92 4.84
N VAL A 305 16.64 -7.50 4.86
CA VAL A 305 17.06 -8.53 3.89
C VAL A 305 16.24 -9.81 4.08
N ALA A 306 16.08 -10.27 5.32
CA ALA A 306 15.23 -11.42 5.63
C ALA A 306 13.74 -11.09 5.38
N GLY A 307 13.32 -9.86 5.70
CA GLY A 307 11.97 -9.35 5.42
C GLY A 307 11.65 -9.37 3.91
N LEU A 308 12.60 -8.98 3.06
CA LEU A 308 12.46 -9.00 1.60
C LEU A 308 12.16 -10.41 1.06
N GLU A 309 12.91 -11.43 1.49
CA GLU A 309 12.64 -12.83 1.11
C GLU A 309 11.28 -13.27 1.62
N THR A 310 10.97 -12.97 2.89
CA THR A 310 9.71 -13.36 3.53
C THR A 310 8.50 -12.74 2.82
N VAL A 311 8.50 -11.43 2.56
CA VAL A 311 7.37 -10.75 1.91
C VAL A 311 7.21 -11.20 0.45
N SER A 312 8.30 -11.49 -0.25
CA SER A 312 8.26 -12.04 -1.61
C SER A 312 7.59 -13.42 -1.63
N LEU A 313 7.94 -14.32 -0.71
CA LEU A 313 7.30 -15.64 -0.58
C LEU A 313 5.85 -15.55 -0.08
N GLU A 314 5.57 -14.63 0.84
CA GLU A 314 4.20 -14.36 1.27
C GLU A 314 3.32 -13.98 0.07
N LEU A 315 3.77 -13.01 -0.75
CA LEU A 315 3.00 -12.57 -1.90
C LEU A 315 2.88 -13.65 -2.97
N ALA A 316 3.95 -14.43 -3.20
CA ALA A 316 3.89 -15.60 -4.08
C ALA A 316 2.84 -16.61 -3.59
N SER A 317 2.79 -16.90 -2.29
CA SER A 317 1.81 -17.82 -1.70
C SER A 317 0.38 -17.30 -1.83
N ARG A 318 0.16 -16.00 -1.69
CA ARG A 318 -1.16 -15.37 -1.84
C ARG A 318 -1.67 -15.48 -3.26
N PHE A 319 -0.83 -15.18 -4.25
CA PHE A 319 -1.18 -15.32 -5.67
C PHE A 319 -1.42 -16.79 -6.05
N ALA A 320 -0.58 -17.70 -5.59
CA ALA A 320 -0.74 -19.14 -5.87
C ALA A 320 -2.03 -19.69 -5.25
N ALA A 321 -2.36 -19.31 -4.02
CA ALA A 321 -3.62 -19.69 -3.38
C ALA A 321 -4.83 -19.13 -4.13
N ASP A 322 -4.78 -17.85 -4.55
CA ASP A 322 -5.89 -17.21 -5.24
C ASP A 322 -6.06 -17.69 -6.69
N ALA A 323 -5.01 -18.24 -7.31
CA ALA A 323 -5.13 -18.94 -8.60
C ALA A 323 -6.06 -20.16 -8.51
N ILE A 324 -6.17 -20.78 -7.33
CA ILE A 324 -7.05 -21.92 -7.06
C ILE A 324 -8.41 -21.46 -6.55
N ILE A 325 -8.43 -20.50 -5.60
CA ILE A 325 -9.65 -20.07 -4.88
C ILE A 325 -10.49 -19.10 -5.72
N ASP A 326 -9.84 -18.32 -6.59
CA ASP A 326 -10.47 -17.36 -7.53
C ASP A 326 -11.35 -16.30 -6.86
N SER A 327 -10.88 -15.64 -5.79
CA SER A 327 -11.73 -14.79 -4.94
C SER A 327 -11.24 -13.38 -4.64
N TYR A 328 -9.93 -13.11 -4.71
CA TYR A 328 -9.39 -11.89 -4.09
C TYR A 328 -8.73 -10.90 -5.06
N PHE A 329 -7.70 -11.34 -5.79
CA PHE A 329 -6.96 -10.41 -6.63
C PHE A 329 -7.70 -10.07 -7.92
N GLY A 330 -7.72 -8.78 -8.27
CA GLY A 330 -8.13 -8.35 -9.61
C GLY A 330 -7.19 -8.92 -10.68
N TRP A 331 -7.66 -9.01 -11.93
CA TRP A 331 -6.87 -9.47 -13.06
C TRP A 331 -7.12 -8.61 -14.30
N ASP A 332 -6.16 -8.59 -15.20
CA ASP A 332 -6.24 -7.84 -16.45
C ASP A 332 -6.78 -8.76 -17.57
N ALA A 333 -8.07 -8.63 -17.87
CA ALA A 333 -8.75 -9.42 -18.90
C ALA A 333 -8.28 -9.08 -20.32
N THR A 334 -7.56 -7.99 -20.52
CA THR A 334 -7.01 -7.62 -21.84
C THR A 334 -5.70 -8.35 -22.15
N ARG A 335 -4.99 -8.81 -21.11
CA ARG A 335 -3.68 -9.46 -21.23
C ARG A 335 -3.68 -10.94 -20.88
N PHE A 336 -4.63 -11.38 -20.05
CA PHE A 336 -4.66 -12.74 -19.54
C PHE A 336 -6.02 -13.38 -19.76
N PRO A 337 -6.09 -14.71 -20.01
CA PRO A 337 -7.36 -15.40 -20.31
C PRO A 337 -8.23 -15.64 -19.07
N SER A 338 -7.65 -15.56 -17.87
CA SER A 338 -8.38 -15.75 -16.59
C SER A 338 -7.59 -15.16 -15.42
N ARG A 339 -8.28 -14.96 -14.27
CA ARG A 339 -7.64 -14.58 -13.01
C ARG A 339 -6.60 -15.62 -12.58
N ARG A 340 -6.92 -16.92 -12.73
CA ARG A 340 -5.96 -18.00 -12.46
C ARG A 340 -4.66 -17.81 -13.25
N ALA A 341 -4.75 -17.60 -14.56
CA ALA A 341 -3.57 -17.45 -15.42
C ALA A 341 -2.72 -16.24 -14.98
N HIS A 342 -3.35 -15.12 -14.68
CA HIS A 342 -2.67 -13.92 -14.22
C HIS A 342 -2.01 -14.14 -12.85
N ASN A 343 -2.72 -14.75 -11.90
CA ASN A 343 -2.19 -15.02 -10.56
C ASN A 343 -1.02 -16.03 -10.58
N LEU A 344 -1.03 -17.03 -11.46
CA LEU A 344 0.13 -17.93 -11.62
C LEU A 344 1.36 -17.21 -12.17
N VAL A 345 1.18 -16.27 -13.10
CA VAL A 345 2.29 -15.42 -13.59
C VAL A 345 2.89 -14.61 -12.43
N ARG A 346 2.04 -13.92 -11.66
CA ARG A 346 2.45 -13.14 -10.49
C ARG A 346 3.12 -14.01 -9.43
N ALA A 347 2.55 -15.17 -9.13
CA ALA A 347 3.13 -16.11 -8.16
C ALA A 347 4.54 -16.54 -8.56
N ARG A 348 4.76 -16.89 -9.84
CA ARG A 348 6.10 -17.25 -10.36
C ARG A 348 7.07 -16.08 -10.25
N GLY A 349 6.64 -14.87 -10.61
CA GLY A 349 7.48 -13.68 -10.51
C GLY A 349 7.95 -13.42 -9.10
N GLN A 350 7.04 -13.44 -8.12
CA GLN A 350 7.39 -13.24 -6.71
C GLN A 350 8.25 -14.40 -6.16
N PHE A 351 7.98 -15.63 -6.56
CA PHE A 351 8.79 -16.77 -6.19
C PHE A 351 10.21 -16.67 -6.78
N SER A 352 10.34 -16.30 -8.06
CA SER A 352 11.63 -16.05 -8.71
C SER A 352 12.41 -14.95 -8.02
N LEU A 353 11.73 -13.86 -7.58
CA LEU A 353 12.36 -12.79 -6.80
C LEU A 353 12.88 -13.31 -5.47
N ALA A 354 12.08 -14.07 -4.72
CA ALA A 354 12.50 -14.68 -3.46
C ALA A 354 13.71 -15.61 -3.64
N GLN A 355 13.73 -16.43 -4.70
CA GLN A 355 14.86 -17.26 -5.04
C GLN A 355 16.12 -16.44 -5.36
N SER A 356 15.97 -15.31 -6.06
CA SER A 356 17.08 -14.40 -6.35
C SER A 356 17.66 -13.81 -5.06
N VAL A 357 16.81 -13.37 -4.13
CA VAL A 357 17.21 -12.86 -2.81
C VAL A 357 17.94 -13.96 -2.02
N HIS A 358 17.38 -15.16 -1.97
CA HIS A 358 17.97 -16.30 -1.27
C HIS A 358 19.38 -16.61 -1.74
N ARG A 359 19.58 -16.71 -3.06
CA ARG A 359 20.90 -16.95 -3.64
C ARG A 359 21.93 -15.86 -3.32
N GLN A 360 21.48 -14.63 -3.11
CA GLN A 360 22.32 -13.46 -2.86
C GLN A 360 22.40 -13.09 -1.37
N ALA A 361 21.80 -13.85 -0.46
CA ALA A 361 21.58 -13.46 0.94
C ALA A 361 22.84 -12.99 1.66
N ALA A 362 23.99 -13.66 1.45
CA ALA A 362 25.25 -13.26 2.07
C ALA A 362 25.75 -11.88 1.58
N ALA A 363 25.71 -11.63 0.27
CA ALA A 363 26.10 -10.36 -0.31
C ALA A 363 25.16 -9.22 0.12
N LEU A 364 23.84 -9.48 0.10
CA LEU A 364 22.82 -8.52 0.55
C LEU A 364 23.01 -8.19 2.04
N GLY A 365 23.33 -9.17 2.88
CA GLY A 365 23.63 -8.94 4.30
C GLY A 365 24.85 -8.04 4.52
N GLN A 366 25.91 -8.23 3.75
CA GLN A 366 27.12 -7.36 3.82
C GLN A 366 26.79 -5.93 3.39
N ILE A 367 26.06 -5.76 2.29
CA ILE A 367 25.64 -4.44 1.82
C ILE A 367 24.77 -3.73 2.88
N ALA A 368 23.83 -4.44 3.49
CA ALA A 368 22.98 -3.91 4.55
C ALA A 368 23.81 -3.42 5.75
N GLN A 369 24.78 -4.21 6.19
CA GLN A 369 25.69 -3.84 7.29
C GLN A 369 26.51 -2.58 6.93
N GLN A 370 27.07 -2.52 5.71
CA GLN A 370 27.83 -1.36 5.24
C GLN A 370 26.97 -0.08 5.17
N ALA A 371 25.76 -0.19 4.63
CA ALA A 371 24.83 0.93 4.52
C ALA A 371 24.47 1.50 5.91
N VAL A 372 24.26 0.61 6.88
CA VAL A 372 23.94 1.03 8.26
C VAL A 372 25.16 1.57 9.00
N ALA A 373 26.35 1.00 8.80
CA ALA A 373 27.58 1.48 9.41
C ALA A 373 27.97 2.89 8.93
N SER A 374 27.53 3.30 7.75
CA SER A 374 27.76 4.64 7.19
C SER A 374 26.76 5.70 7.69
N ARG A 375 25.92 5.40 8.69
CA ARG A 375 25.01 6.39 9.30
C ARG A 375 25.78 7.56 9.86
N PRO A 376 25.32 8.81 9.60
CA PRO A 376 25.95 9.97 10.24
C PRO A 376 25.78 9.88 11.77
N ALA A 377 26.86 10.13 12.50
CA ALA A 377 26.78 10.36 13.93
C ALA A 377 25.97 11.64 14.15
N ARG A 378 24.82 11.54 14.80
CA ARG A 378 23.94 12.66 15.15
C ARG A 378 23.90 12.87 16.65
#